data_a31167dbbaa509b1a20b3dab65a76702
#
_entry.id   a31167dbbaa509b1a20b3dab65a76702
#
_cell.length_a   1.000
_cell.length_b   1.000
_cell.length_c   1.000
_cell.angle_alpha   90.00
_cell.angle_beta   90.00
_cell.angle_gamma   90.00
#
_symmetry.space_group_name_H-M   'P 1'
#
loop_
_entity.id
_entity.type
_entity.pdbx_description
1 polymer ?
#
loop_
_entity_poly.entity_id
_entity_poly.type
_entity_poly.pdbx_seq_one_letter_code
_entity_poly.pdbx_strand_id
1 'polypeptide(L)'
;LVIDNSAVTLLQGDEITVSITSGNGDYSVKTFDESVATATIDGDKVTIKATENSVLDENNRAETTILVIDGRKKTARIKVQVAKLWDLTTDIPEEGIELFIGEKKTIEILTGNGDYKITMPEGAERYIKLDELSGQVFSVTAIEETPQGEPVQITITDKKQKTIAILIIVNIVDLTLKSNEATFAEPDAEVQTIEIEKGNGGYTFTFQTGEGEPTSTPTIVEATEEDNFITLRPLARGDVTVIVTDQKGSKEEIA
;
A
#
# COMPACT_ATOMS: atom_id res chain seq x y z
N LEU A 1 44.88 19.40 6.22
CA LEU A 1 44.00 18.29 6.53
C LEU A 1 42.78 18.40 5.64
N VAL A 2 42.50 17.37 4.85
CA VAL A 2 41.34 17.28 3.93
C VAL A 2 40.62 15.97 4.22
N ILE A 3 39.32 16.03 4.20
CA ILE A 3 38.40 14.88 4.34
C ILE A 3 37.47 14.77 3.12
N ASP A 4 37.03 13.60 2.79
CA ASP A 4 36.17 13.34 1.62
C ASP A 4 34.72 13.85 1.82
N ASN A 5 34.26 13.96 3.07
CA ASN A 5 32.92 14.45 3.38
C ASN A 5 32.92 15.33 4.64
N SER A 6 32.47 16.57 4.52
CA SER A 6 32.41 17.55 5.60
C SER A 6 31.02 17.68 6.25
N ALA A 7 30.01 16.95 5.75
CA ALA A 7 28.66 16.93 6.31
C ALA A 7 27.99 15.58 6.05
N VAL A 8 27.44 14.97 7.08
CA VAL A 8 26.76 13.67 7.01
C VAL A 8 25.39 13.75 7.68
N THR A 9 24.42 13.04 7.13
CA THR A 9 23.11 12.83 7.76
C THR A 9 22.93 11.35 8.02
N LEU A 10 22.62 11.00 9.26
CA LEU A 10 22.43 9.64 9.76
C LEU A 10 21.04 9.53 10.37
N LEU A 11 20.46 8.34 10.40
CA LEU A 11 19.36 8.04 11.30
C LEU A 11 19.92 7.60 12.66
N GLN A 12 19.13 7.70 13.72
CA GLN A 12 19.49 7.17 15.03
C GLN A 12 19.98 5.72 14.91
N GLY A 13 21.14 5.43 15.52
CA GLY A 13 21.80 4.10 15.46
C GLY A 13 22.65 3.83 14.22
N ASP A 14 22.60 4.68 13.18
CA ASP A 14 23.41 4.50 11.98
C ASP A 14 24.89 4.79 12.18
N GLU A 15 25.71 4.21 11.29
CA GLU A 15 27.15 4.43 11.26
C GLU A 15 27.62 4.76 9.84
N ILE A 16 28.58 5.64 9.72
CA ILE A 16 29.25 5.98 8.46
C ILE A 16 30.75 6.16 8.67
N THR A 17 31.53 5.89 7.63
CA THR A 17 32.97 6.16 7.63
C THR A 17 33.27 7.33 6.69
N VAL A 18 34.01 8.32 7.18
CA VAL A 18 34.57 9.46 6.46
C VAL A 18 36.09 9.29 6.36
N SER A 19 36.66 9.44 5.15
CA SER A 19 38.08 9.24 4.91
C SER A 19 38.88 10.55 4.95
N ILE A 20 40.02 10.50 5.56
CA ILE A 20 41.03 11.60 5.48
C ILE A 20 41.80 11.40 4.21
N THR A 21 41.63 12.32 3.26
CA THR A 21 42.26 12.24 1.93
C THR A 21 43.63 12.92 1.86
N SER A 22 43.91 13.81 2.82
CA SER A 22 45.23 14.50 2.93
C SER A 22 45.43 15.05 4.34
N GLY A 23 46.62 14.85 4.93
CA GLY A 23 46.96 15.34 6.23
C GLY A 23 48.39 14.93 6.65
N ASN A 24 48.78 15.23 7.91
CA ASN A 24 50.14 15.02 8.42
C ASN A 24 50.27 13.84 9.38
N GLY A 25 49.34 12.85 9.31
CA GLY A 25 49.38 11.68 10.18
C GLY A 25 49.00 12.04 11.64
N ASP A 26 49.15 11.05 12.54
CA ASP A 26 48.82 11.18 13.98
C ASP A 26 47.46 11.82 14.21
N TYR A 27 46.45 11.25 13.54
CA TYR A 27 45.09 11.78 13.57
C TYR A 27 44.39 11.49 14.88
N SER A 28 43.59 12.45 15.34
CA SER A 28 42.68 12.31 16.48
C SER A 28 41.34 12.96 16.18
N VAL A 29 40.29 12.53 16.86
CA VAL A 29 38.95 13.07 16.74
C VAL A 29 38.44 13.58 18.09
N LYS A 30 37.59 14.61 18.02
CA LYS A 30 36.85 15.11 19.16
C LYS A 30 35.41 15.38 18.73
N THR A 31 34.46 14.77 19.40
CA THR A 31 33.03 15.06 19.26
C THR A 31 32.63 16.19 20.20
N PHE A 32 31.81 17.15 19.76
CA PHE A 32 31.34 18.24 20.58
C PHE A 32 30.16 17.86 21.43
N ASP A 33 29.29 16.97 20.96
CA ASP A 33 28.19 16.42 21.71
C ASP A 33 28.05 14.90 21.41
N GLU A 34 28.50 14.09 22.36
CA GLU A 34 28.49 12.63 22.26
C GLU A 34 27.07 12.04 22.52
N SER A 35 26.14 12.83 23.05
CA SER A 35 24.74 12.42 23.17
C SER A 35 24.03 12.37 21.83
N VAL A 36 24.58 13.04 20.81
CA VAL A 36 24.06 13.06 19.44
C VAL A 36 24.77 12.01 18.57
N ALA A 37 26.11 12.01 18.57
CA ALA A 37 26.90 11.03 17.83
C ALA A 37 28.26 10.85 18.50
N THR A 38 28.89 9.69 18.30
CA THR A 38 30.27 9.41 18.69
C THR A 38 31.16 9.25 17.48
N ALA A 39 32.46 9.44 17.64
CA ALA A 39 33.43 9.21 16.57
C ALA A 39 34.65 8.47 17.09
N THR A 40 35.16 7.54 16.28
CA THR A 40 36.43 6.86 16.47
C THR A 40 37.29 7.04 15.23
N ILE A 41 38.61 6.86 15.38
CA ILE A 41 39.54 6.96 14.27
C ILE A 41 40.45 5.73 14.22
N ASP A 42 40.64 5.19 13.02
CA ASP A 42 41.57 4.13 12.70
C ASP A 42 42.30 4.48 11.42
N GLY A 43 43.61 4.75 11.53
CA GLY A 43 44.42 5.22 10.43
C GLY A 43 43.87 6.54 9.85
N ASP A 44 43.46 6.50 8.60
CA ASP A 44 42.86 7.62 7.84
C ASP A 44 41.33 7.57 7.79
N LYS A 45 40.68 6.69 8.58
CA LYS A 45 39.22 6.48 8.59
C LYS A 45 38.62 6.98 9.90
N VAL A 46 37.65 7.86 9.79
CA VAL A 46 36.82 8.36 10.89
C VAL A 46 35.46 7.67 10.82
N THR A 47 35.21 6.77 11.77
CA THR A 47 33.90 6.12 11.92
C THR A 47 33.02 6.93 12.84
N ILE A 48 31.86 7.33 12.36
CA ILE A 48 30.88 8.17 13.05
C ILE A 48 29.64 7.32 13.30
N LYS A 49 29.22 7.21 14.56
CA LYS A 49 28.03 6.47 14.97
C LYS A 49 27.03 7.42 15.61
N ALA A 50 25.80 7.51 15.03
CA ALA A 50 24.68 8.21 15.61
C ALA A 50 24.19 7.51 16.88
N THR A 51 23.89 8.27 17.93
CA THR A 51 23.37 7.72 19.19
C THR A 51 21.91 7.28 18.98
N GLU A 52 21.57 6.05 19.41
CA GLU A 52 20.25 5.45 19.22
C GLU A 52 19.11 6.24 19.87
N ASN A 53 19.39 6.82 21.05
CA ASN A 53 18.42 7.55 21.85
C ASN A 53 18.77 9.06 21.95
N SER A 54 19.35 9.64 20.90
CA SER A 54 19.63 11.06 20.86
C SER A 54 18.35 11.88 21.04
N VAL A 55 18.42 12.91 21.88
CA VAL A 55 17.30 13.86 22.05
C VAL A 55 17.20 14.71 20.80
N LEU A 56 16.06 14.62 20.12
CA LEU A 56 15.80 15.32 18.87
C LEU A 56 15.01 16.62 19.14
N ASP A 57 15.17 17.58 18.27
CA ASP A 57 14.40 18.83 18.26
C ASP A 57 12.96 18.62 17.72
N GLU A 58 12.20 19.70 17.62
CA GLU A 58 10.83 19.70 17.07
C GLU A 58 10.73 19.22 15.61
N ASN A 59 11.87 19.27 14.88
CA ASN A 59 11.96 18.78 13.49
C ASN A 59 12.45 17.33 13.42
N ASN A 60 12.49 16.61 14.56
CA ASN A 60 12.99 15.24 14.68
C ASN A 60 14.46 15.11 14.25
N ARG A 61 15.31 16.08 14.63
CA ARG A 61 16.74 16.14 14.30
C ARG A 61 17.57 16.55 15.51
N ALA A 62 18.82 16.10 15.52
CA ALA A 62 19.87 16.60 16.43
C ALA A 62 21.15 16.85 15.61
N GLU A 63 21.98 17.79 16.05
CA GLU A 63 23.19 18.14 15.34
C GLU A 63 24.39 18.17 16.28
N THR A 64 25.53 17.71 15.80
CA THR A 64 26.82 17.85 16.44
C THR A 64 27.90 18.10 15.42
N THR A 65 29.12 18.40 15.88
CA THR A 65 30.31 18.55 15.04
C THR A 65 31.41 17.63 15.54
N ILE A 66 32.06 16.95 14.64
CA ILE A 66 33.27 16.18 14.90
C ILE A 66 34.45 16.97 14.36
N LEU A 67 35.43 17.21 15.22
CA LEU A 67 36.70 17.85 14.86
C LEU A 67 37.75 16.75 14.64
N VAL A 68 38.30 16.73 13.44
CA VAL A 68 39.47 15.89 13.08
C VAL A 68 40.72 16.74 13.20
N ILE A 69 41.78 16.25 13.84
CA ILE A 69 43.01 16.95 14.13
C ILE A 69 44.18 16.09 13.66
N ASP A 70 45.14 16.65 12.92
CA ASP A 70 46.37 15.97 12.51
C ASP A 70 47.56 16.24 13.47
N GLY A 71 48.65 15.54 13.28
CA GLY A 71 49.87 15.66 14.09
C GLY A 71 50.50 17.07 14.10
N ARG A 72 50.15 17.93 13.12
CA ARG A 72 50.58 19.33 13.04
C ARG A 72 49.47 20.30 13.50
N LYS A 73 48.47 19.82 14.22
CA LYS A 73 47.32 20.60 14.76
C LYS A 73 46.50 21.30 13.67
N LYS A 74 46.55 20.84 12.42
CA LYS A 74 45.58 21.24 11.39
C LYS A 74 44.26 20.51 11.68
N THR A 75 43.13 21.18 11.43
CA THR A 75 41.82 20.67 11.73
C THR A 75 40.91 20.61 10.50
N ALA A 76 40.01 19.65 10.50
CA ALA A 76 38.87 19.60 9.62
C ALA A 76 37.61 19.33 10.47
N ARG A 77 36.44 19.77 10.01
CA ARG A 77 35.18 19.62 10.71
C ARG A 77 34.22 18.78 9.88
N ILE A 78 33.53 17.88 10.55
CA ILE A 78 32.41 17.11 9.99
C ILE A 78 31.15 17.54 10.72
N LYS A 79 30.20 18.14 10.01
CA LYS A 79 28.85 18.38 10.56
C LYS A 79 28.08 17.08 10.51
N VAL A 80 27.52 16.69 11.65
CA VAL A 80 26.71 15.49 11.77
C VAL A 80 25.29 15.90 12.12
N GLN A 81 24.34 15.51 11.30
CA GLN A 81 22.91 15.62 11.58
C GLN A 81 22.37 14.20 11.82
N VAL A 82 21.70 14.00 12.96
CA VAL A 82 21.01 12.77 13.28
C VAL A 82 19.52 13.00 13.17
N ALA A 83 18.83 12.21 12.38
CA ALA A 83 17.39 12.23 12.19
C ALA A 83 16.74 11.03 12.90
N LYS A 84 15.45 11.16 13.21
CA LYS A 84 14.66 10.12 13.87
C LYS A 84 14.64 8.84 13.05
N LEU A 85 14.81 7.71 13.70
CA LEU A 85 14.51 6.39 13.18
C LEU A 85 13.04 6.09 13.47
N TRP A 86 12.23 6.03 12.40
CA TRP A 86 10.80 5.80 12.51
C TRP A 86 10.46 4.31 12.57
N ASP A 87 9.42 3.97 13.32
CA ASP A 87 8.77 2.68 13.18
C ASP A 87 7.94 2.66 11.89
N LEU A 88 7.84 1.49 11.28
CA LEU A 88 7.04 1.31 10.09
C LEU A 88 5.60 1.04 10.50
N THR A 89 4.68 1.91 10.08
CA THR A 89 3.24 1.79 10.38
C THR A 89 2.40 2.09 9.16
N THR A 90 1.19 1.56 9.14
CA THR A 90 0.18 1.78 8.08
C THR A 90 -1.15 2.23 8.70
N ASP A 91 -2.10 2.61 7.86
CA ASP A 91 -3.49 2.87 8.23
C ASP A 91 -4.32 1.59 8.47
N ILE A 92 -3.72 0.40 8.28
CA ILE A 92 -4.37 -0.89 8.48
C ILE A 92 -4.15 -1.36 9.92
N PRO A 93 -5.20 -1.85 10.61
CA PRO A 93 -5.09 -2.41 11.94
C PRO A 93 -4.27 -3.71 11.98
N GLU A 94 -3.75 -4.08 13.15
CA GLU A 94 -2.89 -5.29 13.32
C GLU A 94 -3.64 -6.59 13.01
N GLU A 95 -4.95 -6.65 13.25
CA GLU A 95 -5.82 -7.79 12.91
C GLU A 95 -5.97 -8.00 11.40
N GLY A 96 -5.59 -7.01 10.60
CA GLY A 96 -5.70 -7.04 9.14
C GLY A 96 -7.02 -6.46 8.63
N ILE A 97 -7.39 -6.83 7.39
CA ILE A 97 -8.61 -6.39 6.72
C ILE A 97 -9.34 -7.56 6.07
N GLU A 98 -10.66 -7.41 6.00
CA GLU A 98 -11.53 -8.27 5.20
C GLU A 98 -11.98 -7.50 3.96
N LEU A 99 -11.94 -8.16 2.81
CA LEU A 99 -12.38 -7.62 1.53
C LEU A 99 -13.35 -8.61 0.88
N PHE A 100 -14.25 -8.11 0.07
CA PHE A 100 -15.08 -8.94 -0.80
C PHE A 100 -14.52 -8.96 -2.21
N ILE A 101 -14.79 -10.03 -2.96
CA ILE A 101 -14.34 -10.17 -4.34
C ILE A 101 -14.74 -8.93 -5.17
N GLY A 102 -13.77 -8.36 -5.90
CA GLY A 102 -13.92 -7.14 -6.67
C GLY A 102 -13.64 -5.85 -5.87
N GLU A 103 -13.62 -5.91 -4.54
CA GLU A 103 -13.35 -4.76 -3.70
C GLU A 103 -11.88 -4.33 -3.80
N LYS A 104 -11.66 -3.01 -3.84
CA LYS A 104 -10.34 -2.38 -3.86
C LYS A 104 -10.13 -1.55 -2.60
N LYS A 105 -9.08 -1.84 -1.87
CA LYS A 105 -8.65 -1.08 -0.67
C LYS A 105 -7.35 -0.36 -0.95
N THR A 106 -7.33 0.94 -0.72
CA THR A 106 -6.10 1.73 -0.69
C THR A 106 -5.49 1.67 0.69
N ILE A 107 -4.17 1.50 0.75
CA ILE A 107 -3.37 1.36 1.97
C ILE A 107 -2.30 2.45 1.96
N GLU A 108 -2.18 3.16 3.08
CA GLU A 108 -1.21 4.22 3.28
C GLU A 108 -0.15 3.82 4.31
N ILE A 109 1.13 4.02 3.97
CA ILE A 109 2.24 3.91 4.91
C ILE A 109 2.34 5.24 5.66
N LEU A 110 1.98 5.24 6.95
CA LEU A 110 1.92 6.46 7.77
C LEU A 110 3.30 6.92 8.23
N THR A 111 4.14 5.98 8.68
CA THR A 111 5.51 6.24 9.12
C THR A 111 6.46 5.15 8.64
N GLY A 112 7.76 5.49 8.54
CA GLY A 112 8.82 4.56 8.14
C GLY A 112 10.06 5.32 7.64
N ASN A 113 11.05 4.59 7.13
CA ASN A 113 12.36 5.16 6.80
C ASN A 113 12.61 5.30 5.29
N GLY A 114 11.58 5.16 4.46
CA GLY A 114 11.65 5.30 3.01
C GLY A 114 12.10 4.02 2.29
N ASP A 115 12.22 4.10 0.94
CA ASP A 115 12.60 2.98 0.06
C ASP A 115 11.78 1.71 0.33
N TYR A 116 10.47 1.87 0.41
CA TYR A 116 9.54 0.80 0.75
C TYR A 116 9.46 -0.25 -0.35
N LYS A 117 9.45 -1.51 0.07
CA LYS A 117 9.23 -2.67 -0.79
C LYS A 117 8.07 -3.47 -0.26
N ILE A 118 7.13 -3.81 -1.14
CA ILE A 118 5.99 -4.66 -0.82
C ILE A 118 6.23 -6.03 -1.44
N THR A 119 6.04 -7.07 -0.64
CA THR A 119 6.14 -8.46 -1.08
C THR A 119 4.93 -9.25 -0.62
N MET A 120 4.56 -10.27 -1.40
CA MET A 120 3.55 -11.25 -1.04
C MET A 120 4.11 -12.66 -1.28
N PRO A 121 3.60 -13.69 -0.59
CA PRO A 121 4.02 -15.06 -0.80
C PRO A 121 3.63 -15.55 -2.20
N GLU A 122 4.34 -16.57 -2.68
CA GLU A 122 4.02 -17.25 -3.95
C GLU A 122 2.60 -17.83 -3.90
N GLY A 123 1.84 -17.62 -4.97
CA GLY A 123 0.45 -18.05 -5.08
C GLY A 123 -0.58 -17.07 -4.50
N ALA A 124 -0.15 -16.02 -3.81
CA ALA A 124 -1.07 -15.00 -3.27
C ALA A 124 -1.74 -14.16 -4.37
N GLU A 125 -1.10 -14.05 -5.53
CA GLU A 125 -1.63 -13.40 -6.73
C GLU A 125 -2.93 -14.01 -7.25
N ARG A 126 -3.27 -15.20 -6.80
CA ARG A 126 -4.56 -15.82 -7.06
C ARG A 126 -5.70 -15.10 -6.32
N TYR A 127 -5.45 -14.67 -5.10
CA TYR A 127 -6.47 -14.12 -4.20
C TYR A 127 -6.54 -12.60 -4.25
N ILE A 128 -5.40 -11.95 -4.44
CA ILE A 128 -5.30 -10.49 -4.44
C ILE A 128 -4.37 -9.99 -5.55
N LYS A 129 -4.67 -8.79 -6.04
CA LYS A 129 -3.80 -8.03 -6.94
C LYS A 129 -3.27 -6.82 -6.21
N LEU A 130 -1.95 -6.62 -6.25
CA LEU A 130 -1.31 -5.39 -5.77
C LEU A 130 -1.14 -4.43 -6.94
N ASP A 131 -1.49 -3.17 -6.73
CA ASP A 131 -1.09 -2.09 -7.63
C ASP A 131 0.32 -1.61 -7.23
N GLU A 132 1.01 -0.93 -8.14
CA GLU A 132 2.33 -0.38 -7.88
C GLU A 132 2.29 0.66 -6.76
N LEU A 133 3.34 0.63 -5.91
CA LEU A 133 3.54 1.62 -4.86
C LEU A 133 3.86 2.98 -5.46
N SER A 134 3.06 3.99 -5.13
CA SER A 134 3.28 5.39 -5.49
C SER A 134 3.53 6.22 -4.24
N GLY A 135 4.80 6.60 -4.00
CA GLY A 135 5.18 7.28 -2.76
C GLY A 135 5.00 6.39 -1.52
N GLN A 136 3.95 6.64 -0.75
CA GLN A 136 3.60 5.89 0.46
C GLN A 136 2.24 5.18 0.33
N VAL A 137 1.65 5.14 -0.85
CA VAL A 137 0.31 4.62 -1.10
C VAL A 137 0.34 3.51 -2.13
N PHE A 138 -0.39 2.44 -1.88
CA PHE A 138 -0.67 1.37 -2.83
C PHE A 138 -2.09 0.85 -2.63
N SER A 139 -2.57 0.02 -3.55
CA SER A 139 -3.90 -0.59 -3.41
C SER A 139 -3.84 -2.10 -3.55
N VAL A 140 -4.78 -2.74 -2.90
CA VAL A 140 -5.05 -4.17 -3.01
C VAL A 140 -6.44 -4.35 -3.57
N THR A 141 -6.58 -5.22 -4.57
CA THR A 141 -7.88 -5.62 -5.13
C THR A 141 -8.10 -7.10 -4.84
N ALA A 142 -9.23 -7.44 -4.25
CA ALA A 142 -9.63 -8.82 -4.00
C ALA A 142 -10.07 -9.51 -5.31
N ILE A 143 -9.54 -10.70 -5.59
CA ILE A 143 -9.79 -11.44 -6.85
C ILE A 143 -10.57 -12.73 -6.59
N GLU A 144 -10.13 -13.54 -5.63
CA GLU A 144 -10.71 -14.84 -5.31
C GLU A 144 -10.74 -15.04 -3.80
N GLU A 145 -11.73 -15.78 -3.33
CA GLU A 145 -11.90 -16.13 -1.91
C GLU A 145 -10.65 -16.82 -1.36
N THR A 146 -10.18 -16.36 -0.20
CA THR A 146 -9.11 -17.05 0.52
C THR A 146 -9.65 -18.31 1.21
N PRO A 147 -8.82 -19.36 1.40
CA PRO A 147 -9.22 -20.51 2.19
C PRO A 147 -9.72 -20.09 3.57
N GLN A 148 -10.76 -20.71 4.06
CA GLN A 148 -11.40 -20.35 5.32
C GLN A 148 -10.39 -20.32 6.48
N GLY A 149 -10.22 -19.15 7.09
CA GLY A 149 -9.31 -18.92 8.22
C GLY A 149 -7.83 -18.73 7.85
N GLU A 150 -7.49 -18.70 6.55
CA GLU A 150 -6.12 -18.53 6.07
C GLU A 150 -5.97 -17.19 5.34
N PRO A 151 -5.58 -16.10 6.01
CA PRO A 151 -5.38 -14.82 5.35
C PRO A 151 -4.16 -14.85 4.42
N VAL A 152 -4.22 -14.10 3.34
CA VAL A 152 -3.03 -13.70 2.57
C VAL A 152 -2.27 -12.66 3.36
N GLN A 153 -0.97 -12.89 3.56
CA GLN A 153 -0.10 -11.93 4.22
C GLN A 153 0.74 -11.18 3.18
N ILE A 154 0.62 -9.87 3.12
CA ILE A 154 1.60 -9.03 2.44
C ILE A 154 2.57 -8.44 3.46
N THR A 155 3.82 -8.21 3.04
CA THR A 155 4.86 -7.65 3.90
C THR A 155 5.43 -6.39 3.29
N ILE A 156 5.43 -5.30 4.04
CA ILE A 156 6.10 -4.06 3.68
C ILE A 156 7.44 -4.04 4.44
N THR A 157 8.51 -3.67 3.73
CA THR A 157 9.85 -3.52 4.28
C THR A 157 10.38 -2.15 3.89
N ASP A 158 10.97 -1.42 4.85
CA ASP A 158 11.64 -0.13 4.59
C ASP A 158 13.16 -0.32 4.38
N LYS A 159 13.88 0.76 4.03
CA LYS A 159 15.34 0.72 3.82
C LYS A 159 16.13 0.32 5.07
N LYS A 160 15.52 0.40 6.26
CA LYS A 160 16.13 0.00 7.53
C LYS A 160 15.79 -1.44 7.91
N GLN A 161 15.20 -2.20 6.98
CA GLN A 161 14.78 -3.58 7.18
C GLN A 161 13.71 -3.73 8.27
N LYS A 162 13.03 -2.64 8.66
CA LYS A 162 11.82 -2.73 9.46
C LYS A 162 10.70 -3.27 8.60
N THR A 163 9.93 -4.17 9.15
CA THR A 163 8.84 -4.85 8.44
C THR A 163 7.51 -4.67 9.16
N ILE A 164 6.43 -4.63 8.39
CA ILE A 164 5.06 -4.78 8.88
C ILE A 164 4.33 -5.77 7.98
N ALA A 165 3.55 -6.65 8.61
CA ALA A 165 2.69 -7.60 7.91
C ALA A 165 1.26 -7.07 7.89
N ILE A 166 0.58 -7.21 6.76
CA ILE A 166 -0.85 -6.93 6.61
C ILE A 166 -1.53 -8.23 6.24
N LEU A 167 -2.51 -8.62 7.03
CA LEU A 167 -3.32 -9.81 6.81
C LEU A 167 -4.58 -9.44 6.04
N ILE A 168 -4.90 -10.19 4.98
CA ILE A 168 -6.03 -9.93 4.10
C ILE A 168 -6.85 -11.20 3.95
N ILE A 169 -8.10 -11.15 4.35
CA ILE A 169 -9.08 -12.20 4.10
C ILE A 169 -9.98 -11.71 2.97
N VAL A 170 -10.16 -12.55 1.95
CA VAL A 170 -11.11 -12.29 0.87
C VAL A 170 -12.30 -13.21 1.06
N ASN A 171 -13.46 -12.60 1.22
CA ASN A 171 -14.74 -13.29 1.43
C ASN A 171 -15.62 -13.20 0.17
N ILE A 172 -16.53 -14.16 0.04
CA ILE A 172 -17.67 -14.08 -0.88
C ILE A 172 -18.88 -13.50 -0.16
N VAL A 173 -19.79 -12.92 -0.93
CA VAL A 173 -21.09 -12.44 -0.43
C VAL A 173 -22.20 -12.91 -1.36
N ASP A 174 -23.42 -13.00 -0.83
CA ASP A 174 -24.59 -13.16 -1.68
C ASP A 174 -24.82 -11.87 -2.51
N LEU A 175 -25.20 -12.05 -3.76
CA LEU A 175 -25.57 -10.94 -4.63
C LEU A 175 -26.80 -10.24 -4.05
N THR A 176 -26.77 -8.92 -3.96
CA THR A 176 -27.92 -8.11 -3.56
C THR A 176 -28.01 -6.87 -4.44
N LEU A 177 -29.23 -6.52 -4.83
CA LEU A 177 -29.55 -5.36 -5.65
C LEU A 177 -30.34 -4.34 -4.83
N LYS A 178 -30.17 -3.07 -5.12
CA LYS A 178 -30.91 -1.97 -4.49
C LYS A 178 -32.39 -1.96 -4.86
N SER A 179 -32.74 -2.51 -6.03
CA SER A 179 -34.11 -2.70 -6.50
C SER A 179 -34.18 -3.97 -7.36
N ASN A 180 -35.27 -4.69 -7.22
CA ASN A 180 -35.58 -5.89 -8.00
C ASN A 180 -36.69 -5.66 -9.02
N GLU A 181 -37.04 -4.40 -9.28
CA GLU A 181 -38.11 -4.00 -10.21
C GLU A 181 -37.67 -2.85 -11.11
N ALA A 182 -38.07 -2.91 -12.38
CA ALA A 182 -37.94 -1.84 -13.35
C ALA A 182 -39.16 -1.78 -14.26
N THR A 183 -39.70 -0.60 -14.51
CA THR A 183 -40.86 -0.41 -15.38
C THR A 183 -40.61 0.70 -16.40
N PHE A 184 -40.86 0.42 -17.67
CA PHE A 184 -40.71 1.34 -18.79
C PHE A 184 -42.07 1.64 -19.44
N ALA A 185 -42.35 2.92 -19.69
CA ALA A 185 -43.60 3.34 -20.32
C ALA A 185 -43.67 2.94 -21.78
N GLU A 186 -42.56 3.00 -22.52
CA GLU A 186 -42.45 2.75 -23.95
C GLU A 186 -41.10 2.08 -24.28
N PRO A 187 -40.98 1.38 -25.43
CA PRO A 187 -39.72 0.73 -25.83
C PRO A 187 -38.54 1.67 -26.10
N ASP A 188 -38.80 2.96 -26.27
CA ASP A 188 -37.81 4.01 -26.48
C ASP A 188 -37.64 4.90 -25.25
N ALA A 189 -38.14 4.46 -24.09
CA ALA A 189 -37.97 5.18 -22.82
C ALA A 189 -36.47 5.26 -22.42
N GLU A 190 -36.18 6.23 -21.55
CA GLU A 190 -34.84 6.38 -20.98
C GLU A 190 -34.43 5.11 -20.23
N VAL A 191 -33.13 4.80 -20.25
CA VAL A 191 -32.55 3.70 -19.51
C VAL A 191 -32.77 3.86 -18.00
N GLN A 192 -32.90 2.76 -17.29
CA GLN A 192 -32.90 2.76 -15.83
C GLN A 192 -31.63 2.07 -15.32
N THR A 193 -31.14 2.51 -14.17
CA THR A 193 -29.97 1.93 -13.51
C THR A 193 -30.34 1.38 -12.15
N ILE A 194 -29.84 0.19 -11.84
CA ILE A 194 -29.99 -0.48 -10.55
C ILE A 194 -28.59 -0.70 -9.98
N GLU A 195 -28.37 -0.23 -8.76
CA GLU A 195 -27.11 -0.40 -8.05
C GLU A 195 -26.99 -1.84 -7.50
N ILE A 196 -25.84 -2.45 -7.70
CA ILE A 196 -25.46 -3.71 -7.05
C ILE A 196 -24.89 -3.34 -5.69
N GLU A 197 -25.61 -3.65 -4.60
CA GLU A 197 -25.17 -3.33 -3.24
C GLU A 197 -24.07 -4.27 -2.75
N LYS A 198 -24.17 -5.56 -3.13
CA LYS A 198 -23.18 -6.59 -2.84
C LYS A 198 -23.13 -7.61 -3.96
N GLY A 199 -21.95 -8.19 -4.19
CA GLY A 199 -21.75 -9.26 -5.16
C GLY A 199 -20.27 -9.55 -5.37
N ASN A 200 -19.99 -10.62 -6.12
CA ASN A 200 -18.61 -11.11 -6.30
C ASN A 200 -18.01 -10.71 -7.66
N GLY A 201 -18.60 -9.75 -8.35
CA GLY A 201 -18.16 -9.31 -9.68
C GLY A 201 -18.46 -10.28 -10.80
N GLY A 202 -18.01 -9.98 -12.04
CA GLY A 202 -18.14 -10.85 -13.20
C GLY A 202 -19.58 -11.16 -13.56
N TYR A 203 -20.46 -10.15 -13.49
CA TYR A 203 -21.90 -10.31 -13.68
C TYR A 203 -22.28 -10.71 -15.08
N THR A 204 -23.22 -11.64 -15.17
CA THR A 204 -23.83 -12.12 -16.43
C THR A 204 -25.35 -12.00 -16.32
N PHE A 205 -25.99 -11.84 -17.49
CA PHE A 205 -27.44 -11.62 -17.56
C PHE A 205 -28.09 -12.72 -18.40
N THR A 206 -29.20 -13.26 -17.89
CA THR A 206 -30.12 -14.07 -18.67
C THR A 206 -31.54 -13.51 -18.55
N PHE A 207 -32.36 -13.74 -19.55
CA PHE A 207 -33.69 -13.14 -19.74
C PHE A 207 -34.72 -14.24 -19.82
N GLN A 208 -35.76 -14.18 -18.99
CA GLN A 208 -36.84 -15.15 -18.97
C GLN A 208 -38.18 -14.46 -19.26
N THR A 209 -38.91 -14.92 -20.25
CA THR A 209 -40.26 -14.44 -20.61
C THR A 209 -41.28 -15.49 -20.21
N GLY A 210 -42.21 -15.17 -19.33
CA GLY A 210 -43.21 -16.11 -18.81
C GLY A 210 -42.57 -17.35 -18.16
N GLU A 211 -43.12 -18.53 -18.46
CA GLU A 211 -42.62 -19.82 -17.97
C GLU A 211 -41.54 -20.44 -18.86
N GLY A 212 -40.96 -19.68 -19.80
CA GLY A 212 -39.93 -20.16 -20.73
C GLY A 212 -38.56 -20.34 -20.03
N GLU A 213 -37.67 -21.12 -20.69
CA GLU A 213 -36.28 -21.24 -20.21
C GLU A 213 -35.52 -19.89 -20.36
N PRO A 214 -34.67 -19.54 -19.40
CA PRO A 214 -33.82 -18.33 -19.53
C PRO A 214 -32.90 -18.39 -20.75
N THR A 215 -32.74 -17.26 -21.42
CA THR A 215 -31.86 -17.12 -22.61
C THR A 215 -30.87 -15.95 -22.39
N SER A 216 -29.69 -16.05 -22.96
CA SER A 216 -28.73 -14.95 -23.00
C SER A 216 -29.02 -13.88 -24.05
N THR A 217 -30.06 -14.10 -24.92
CA THR A 217 -30.41 -13.18 -25.98
C THR A 217 -31.51 -12.23 -25.50
N PRO A 218 -31.24 -10.91 -25.37
CA PRO A 218 -32.22 -9.93 -24.95
C PRO A 218 -33.25 -9.69 -26.08
N THR A 219 -34.54 -9.70 -25.75
CA THR A 219 -35.63 -9.43 -26.70
C THR A 219 -36.55 -8.29 -26.28
N ILE A 220 -36.75 -8.10 -24.97
CA ILE A 220 -37.62 -7.07 -24.38
C ILE A 220 -36.80 -5.98 -23.70
N VAL A 221 -35.77 -6.36 -22.95
CA VAL A 221 -34.84 -5.44 -22.30
C VAL A 221 -33.40 -5.93 -22.51
N GLU A 222 -32.47 -5.04 -22.72
CA GLU A 222 -31.02 -5.31 -22.68
C GLU A 222 -30.47 -4.88 -21.33
N ALA A 223 -29.57 -5.67 -20.76
CA ALA A 223 -28.87 -5.37 -19.50
C ALA A 223 -27.35 -5.35 -19.70
N THR A 224 -26.71 -4.32 -19.19
CA THR A 224 -25.25 -4.19 -19.11
C THR A 224 -24.84 -3.76 -17.73
N GLU A 225 -23.60 -4.04 -17.33
CA GLU A 225 -23.06 -3.60 -16.04
C GLU A 225 -21.79 -2.77 -16.26
N GLU A 226 -21.67 -1.68 -15.53
CA GLU A 226 -20.49 -0.86 -15.42
C GLU A 226 -20.43 -0.23 -14.02
N ASP A 227 -19.27 -0.34 -13.36
CA ASP A 227 -19.01 0.28 -12.03
C ASP A 227 -20.05 -0.09 -10.95
N ASN A 228 -20.51 -1.34 -10.90
CA ASN A 228 -21.56 -1.85 -10.00
C ASN A 228 -22.96 -1.28 -10.26
N PHE A 229 -23.23 -0.73 -11.46
CA PHE A 229 -24.55 -0.34 -11.89
C PHE A 229 -25.03 -1.18 -13.05
N ILE A 230 -26.19 -1.80 -12.90
CA ILE A 230 -26.88 -2.48 -13.99
C ILE A 230 -27.69 -1.44 -14.74
N THR A 231 -27.39 -1.26 -16.02
CA THR A 231 -28.16 -0.41 -16.93
C THR A 231 -29.12 -1.27 -17.71
N LEU A 232 -30.42 -1.00 -17.58
CA LEU A 232 -31.50 -1.64 -18.30
C LEU A 232 -32.02 -0.72 -19.42
N ARG A 233 -32.01 -1.22 -20.67
CA ARG A 233 -32.49 -0.53 -21.85
C ARG A 233 -33.68 -1.28 -22.46
N PRO A 234 -34.88 -0.68 -22.52
CA PRO A 234 -36.02 -1.32 -23.12
C PRO A 234 -35.85 -1.47 -24.66
N LEU A 235 -36.23 -2.62 -25.20
CA LEU A 235 -36.16 -2.96 -26.63
C LEU A 235 -37.54 -3.15 -27.25
N ALA A 236 -38.46 -3.75 -26.50
CA ALA A 236 -39.80 -4.06 -26.95
C ALA A 236 -40.81 -4.04 -25.78
N ARG A 237 -42.11 -4.04 -26.10
CA ARG A 237 -43.15 -4.18 -25.07
C ARG A 237 -43.26 -5.63 -24.62
N GLY A 238 -43.48 -5.84 -23.33
CA GLY A 238 -43.70 -7.15 -22.72
C GLY A 238 -43.08 -7.21 -21.33
N ASP A 239 -43.33 -8.34 -20.64
CA ASP A 239 -42.78 -8.62 -19.32
C ASP A 239 -41.59 -9.59 -19.48
N VAL A 240 -40.50 -9.31 -18.74
CA VAL A 240 -39.30 -10.14 -18.73
C VAL A 240 -38.64 -10.09 -17.38
N THR A 241 -38.22 -11.23 -16.87
CA THR A 241 -37.35 -11.32 -15.68
C THR A 241 -35.91 -11.33 -16.15
N VAL A 242 -35.11 -10.37 -15.65
CA VAL A 242 -33.66 -10.33 -15.85
C VAL A 242 -33.01 -11.03 -14.68
N ILE A 243 -32.36 -12.15 -14.93
CA ILE A 243 -31.62 -12.92 -13.93
C ILE A 243 -30.16 -12.46 -13.99
N VAL A 244 -29.70 -11.83 -12.94
CA VAL A 244 -28.32 -11.41 -12.73
C VAL A 244 -27.60 -12.52 -12.00
N THR A 245 -26.45 -12.95 -12.51
CA THR A 245 -25.62 -13.99 -11.88
C THR A 245 -24.20 -13.48 -11.76
N ASP A 246 -23.61 -13.53 -10.58
CA ASP A 246 -22.21 -13.18 -10.35
C ASP A 246 -21.28 -14.36 -10.64
N GLN A 247 -19.94 -14.11 -10.61
CA GLN A 247 -18.94 -15.16 -10.91
C GLN A 247 -18.92 -16.32 -9.91
N LYS A 248 -19.54 -16.21 -8.74
CA LYS A 248 -19.65 -17.26 -7.74
C LYS A 248 -20.99 -18.01 -7.83
N GLY A 249 -21.84 -17.60 -8.75
CA GLY A 249 -23.12 -18.24 -9.03
C GLY A 249 -24.27 -17.75 -8.15
N SER A 250 -24.07 -16.70 -7.35
CA SER A 250 -25.14 -16.03 -6.62
C SER A 250 -26.04 -15.27 -7.61
N LYS A 251 -27.36 -15.30 -7.40
CA LYS A 251 -28.35 -14.80 -8.35
C LYS A 251 -29.35 -13.86 -7.70
N GLU A 252 -29.75 -12.87 -8.46
CA GLU A 252 -30.88 -11.98 -8.18
C GLU A 252 -31.73 -11.79 -9.43
N GLU A 253 -33.00 -11.50 -9.23
CA GLU A 253 -33.96 -11.32 -10.32
C GLU A 253 -34.50 -9.89 -10.31
N ILE A 254 -34.63 -9.31 -11.51
CA ILE A 254 -35.25 -8.00 -11.74
C ILE A 254 -36.48 -8.23 -12.61
N ALA A 255 -37.66 -7.87 -12.10
CA ALA A 255 -38.95 -7.98 -12.78
C ALA A 255 -39.35 -6.68 -13.49
#